data_51db263d465012e5816aae66d6552da8
#
_entry.id   51db263d465012e5816aae66d6552da8
#
_cell.length_a   1.000
_cell.length_b   1.000
_cell.length_c   1.000
_cell.angle_alpha   90.00
_cell.angle_beta   90.00
_cell.angle_gamma   90.00
#
_symmetry.space_group_name_H-M   'P 1'
#
loop_
_entity.id
_entity.type
_entity.pdbx_description
1 polymer ?
#
loop_
_entity_poly.entity_id
_entity_poly.type
_entity_poly.pdbx_seq_one_letter_code
_entity_poly.pdbx_strand_id
1 'polypeptide(L)'
;MTTIDSVLRRSLDDRSGDLILTLDPAFQGLPDTAHGGSVLAAFDALAGLSMPRAVSGVYRKRVPLATPLRLAVGRDNGAHTFVLRDSADVLAHGRVAPLAPDARDSGVPGPLGDPWLLRGGERSACETSATGSVASAVSEGPRHATAPAHPLPVSRTCFACGVANELGLHAQLEFDDAEVRGTWKPRAPFRTAGGTLTTAALTTLCDETAFWIGALVTGESGMTTDLAVTLHRAVPFDAPLTVTGSRAAALPQADHRYWDTEVVARTEDRTLVASARITFAVVRGAARRLVRGMLAMNDPAVVARVFPAYAR
;
A
#
# COMPACT_ATOMS: atom_id res chain seq x y z
N MET A 1 19.45 17.73 4.85
CA MET A 1 18.46 16.80 5.45
C MET A 1 18.09 15.76 4.41
N THR A 2 18.10 14.49 4.76
CA THR A 2 17.74 13.40 3.84
C THR A 2 16.21 13.32 3.69
N THR A 3 15.70 13.40 2.45
CA THR A 3 14.29 13.26 2.14
C THR A 3 14.03 11.95 1.41
N ILE A 4 12.79 11.45 1.48
CA ILE A 4 12.38 10.23 0.78
C ILE A 4 12.61 10.36 -0.73
N ASP A 5 12.26 11.51 -1.33
CA ASP A 5 12.50 11.76 -2.74
C ASP A 5 13.99 11.71 -3.10
N SER A 6 14.87 12.19 -2.20
CA SER A 6 16.31 12.12 -2.43
C SER A 6 16.85 10.70 -2.33
N VAL A 7 16.27 9.87 -1.44
CA VAL A 7 16.63 8.45 -1.31
C VAL A 7 16.15 7.68 -2.52
N LEU A 8 14.91 7.88 -2.95
CA LEU A 8 14.36 7.23 -4.15
C LEU A 8 15.17 7.57 -5.41
N ARG A 9 15.58 8.85 -5.59
CA ARG A 9 16.44 9.23 -6.71
C ARG A 9 17.81 8.55 -6.68
N ARG A 10 18.43 8.43 -5.50
CA ARG A 10 19.70 7.70 -5.38
C ARG A 10 19.55 6.18 -5.56
N SER A 11 18.35 5.65 -5.33
CA SER A 11 18.05 4.24 -5.59
C SER A 11 18.00 3.89 -7.08
N LEU A 12 17.99 4.90 -7.95
CA LEU A 12 17.92 4.77 -9.39
C LEU A 12 19.29 5.09 -10.00
N ASP A 13 19.82 4.18 -10.79
CA ASP A 13 21.07 4.33 -11.53
C ASP A 13 20.79 4.05 -13.02
N ASP A 14 21.06 5.02 -13.87
CA ASP A 14 20.95 4.91 -15.33
C ASP A 14 22.32 4.59 -15.91
N ARG A 15 22.68 3.33 -15.92
CA ARG A 15 23.94 2.86 -16.51
C ARG A 15 23.68 2.30 -17.91
N SER A 16 24.21 3.00 -18.90
CA SER A 16 24.36 2.47 -20.29
C SER A 16 23.06 1.89 -20.90
N GLY A 17 21.91 2.52 -20.63
CA GLY A 17 20.62 2.15 -21.23
C GLY A 17 19.77 1.15 -20.42
N ASP A 18 20.31 0.59 -19.33
CA ASP A 18 19.53 -0.22 -18.37
C ASP A 18 19.31 0.60 -17.08
N LEU A 19 18.05 0.83 -16.74
CA LEU A 19 17.71 1.44 -15.47
C LEU A 19 17.78 0.40 -14.34
N ILE A 20 18.57 0.69 -13.31
CA ILE A 20 18.74 -0.17 -12.14
C ILE A 20 18.07 0.50 -10.94
N LEU A 21 17.22 -0.26 -10.24
CA LEU A 21 16.61 0.15 -8.98
C LEU A 21 17.25 -0.64 -7.82
N THR A 22 17.88 0.07 -6.89
CA THR A 22 18.41 -0.52 -5.64
C THR A 22 17.73 0.15 -4.47
N LEU A 23 16.69 -0.48 -3.91
CA LEU A 23 15.94 0.09 -2.80
C LEU A 23 16.76 0.10 -1.51
N ASP A 24 16.76 1.26 -0.85
CA ASP A 24 17.44 1.46 0.44
C ASP A 24 16.81 0.55 1.52
N PRO A 25 17.60 -0.03 2.43
CA PRO A 25 17.09 -0.82 3.56
C PRO A 25 16.03 -0.12 4.41
N ALA A 26 16.02 1.20 4.46
CA ALA A 26 14.99 1.96 5.15
C ALA A 26 13.57 1.75 4.58
N PHE A 27 13.43 1.28 3.34
CA PHE A 27 12.14 0.96 2.74
C PHE A 27 11.59 -0.43 3.12
N GLN A 28 12.12 -1.06 4.16
CA GLN A 28 11.69 -2.38 4.62
C GLN A 28 10.22 -2.40 5.05
N GLY A 29 9.48 -3.39 4.59
CA GLY A 29 8.18 -3.79 5.13
C GLY A 29 8.32 -5.02 6.03
N LEU A 30 8.13 -6.20 5.47
CA LEU A 30 8.48 -7.46 6.12
C LEU A 30 10.00 -7.63 6.16
N PRO A 31 10.55 -8.49 7.05
CA PRO A 31 12.00 -8.71 7.10
C PRO A 31 12.61 -9.03 5.73
N ASP A 32 13.67 -8.30 5.38
CA ASP A 32 14.43 -8.43 4.13
C ASP A 32 13.61 -8.18 2.84
N THR A 33 12.49 -7.48 2.95
CA THR A 33 11.56 -7.23 1.83
C THR A 33 11.15 -5.78 1.81
N ALA A 34 11.16 -5.15 0.64
CA ALA A 34 10.66 -3.79 0.48
C ALA A 34 9.15 -3.71 0.78
N HIS A 35 8.73 -2.62 1.39
CA HIS A 35 7.31 -2.30 1.60
C HIS A 35 6.64 -2.07 0.24
N GLY A 36 5.47 -2.66 0.00
CA GLY A 36 4.78 -2.53 -1.29
C GLY A 36 4.55 -1.07 -1.69
N GLY A 37 4.08 -0.27 -0.75
CA GLY A 37 3.89 1.17 -0.98
C GLY A 37 5.16 1.93 -1.37
N SER A 38 6.36 1.51 -0.91
CA SER A 38 7.62 2.14 -1.28
C SER A 38 8.07 1.79 -2.71
N VAL A 39 7.84 0.55 -3.14
CA VAL A 39 8.08 0.14 -4.53
C VAL A 39 7.19 0.94 -5.47
N LEU A 40 5.92 1.09 -5.11
CA LEU A 40 4.96 1.87 -5.89
C LEU A 40 5.35 3.35 -5.97
N ALA A 41 5.86 3.90 -4.86
CA ALA A 41 6.38 5.27 -4.83
C ALA A 41 7.60 5.48 -5.75
N ALA A 42 8.45 4.47 -5.91
CA ALA A 42 9.58 4.54 -6.84
C ALA A 42 9.08 4.62 -8.30
N PHE A 43 8.06 3.84 -8.66
CA PHE A 43 7.45 3.92 -10.00
C PHE A 43 6.79 5.28 -10.24
N ASP A 44 6.08 5.80 -9.24
CA ASP A 44 5.44 7.11 -9.31
C ASP A 44 6.46 8.26 -9.47
N ALA A 45 7.54 8.22 -8.71
CA ALA A 45 8.61 9.21 -8.79
C ALA A 45 9.28 9.23 -10.18
N LEU A 46 9.42 8.07 -10.83
CA LEU A 46 9.93 7.95 -12.20
C LEU A 46 8.96 8.45 -13.26
N ALA A 47 7.68 8.19 -13.08
CA ALA A 47 6.66 8.63 -14.03
C ALA A 47 6.53 10.16 -14.07
N GLY A 48 6.68 10.83 -12.92
CA GLY A 48 6.67 12.29 -12.81
C GLY A 48 5.37 12.95 -13.28
N LEU A 49 4.24 12.23 -13.23
CA LEU A 49 2.94 12.75 -13.69
C LEU A 49 2.32 13.70 -12.65
N SER A 50 1.53 14.67 -13.14
CA SER A 50 0.77 15.57 -12.28
C SER A 50 -0.44 14.85 -11.65
N MET A 51 -1.02 15.46 -10.59
CA MET A 51 -2.28 15.03 -9.99
C MET A 51 -3.49 15.50 -10.83
N PRO A 52 -4.61 14.77 -10.87
CA PRO A 52 -4.79 13.44 -10.28
C PRO A 52 -4.18 12.34 -11.15
N ARG A 53 -3.76 11.23 -10.52
CA ARG A 53 -3.21 10.08 -11.23
C ARG A 53 -3.46 8.78 -10.48
N ALA A 54 -3.48 7.68 -11.22
CA ALA A 54 -3.53 6.32 -10.67
C ALA A 54 -2.13 5.70 -10.70
N VAL A 55 -1.77 5.03 -9.61
CA VAL A 55 -0.51 4.30 -9.46
C VAL A 55 -0.85 2.88 -9.06
N SER A 56 -0.39 1.88 -9.79
CA SER A 56 -0.69 0.48 -9.48
C SER A 56 0.53 -0.42 -9.60
N GLY A 57 0.53 -1.49 -8.82
CA GLY A 57 1.58 -2.51 -8.84
C GLY A 57 1.02 -3.91 -8.58
N VAL A 58 1.53 -4.88 -9.34
CA VAL A 58 1.27 -6.31 -9.14
C VAL A 58 2.57 -6.96 -8.73
N TYR A 59 2.60 -7.55 -7.52
CA TYR A 59 3.78 -8.16 -6.94
C TYR A 59 3.72 -9.68 -7.12
N ARG A 60 4.66 -10.22 -7.90
CA ARG A 60 4.77 -11.66 -8.17
C ARG A 60 5.69 -12.36 -7.19
N LYS A 61 6.70 -11.63 -6.70
CA LYS A 61 7.69 -12.11 -5.73
C LYS A 61 8.06 -10.98 -4.77
N ARG A 62 8.71 -11.33 -3.68
CA ARG A 62 9.26 -10.34 -2.74
C ARG A 62 10.31 -9.49 -3.46
N VAL A 63 10.27 -8.20 -3.23
CA VAL A 63 11.27 -7.27 -3.75
C VAL A 63 12.37 -7.12 -2.69
N PRO A 64 13.59 -7.59 -2.95
CA PRO A 64 14.69 -7.51 -1.99
C PRO A 64 15.18 -6.06 -1.84
N LEU A 65 15.76 -5.76 -0.68
CA LEU A 65 16.42 -4.50 -0.37
C LEU A 65 17.92 -4.58 -0.68
N ALA A 66 18.57 -3.45 -0.89
CA ALA A 66 20.01 -3.32 -1.15
C ALA A 66 20.53 -4.23 -2.29
N THR A 67 19.63 -4.66 -3.17
CA THR A 67 19.94 -5.53 -4.32
C THR A 67 19.69 -4.76 -5.60
N PRO A 68 20.65 -4.66 -6.53
CA PRO A 68 20.44 -4.04 -7.84
C PRO A 68 19.45 -4.87 -8.68
N LEU A 69 18.34 -4.27 -9.04
CA LEU A 69 17.27 -4.88 -9.83
C LEU A 69 17.13 -4.16 -11.16
N ARG A 70 16.93 -4.89 -12.24
CA ARG A 70 16.67 -4.30 -13.56
C ARG A 70 15.25 -3.76 -13.61
N LEU A 71 15.09 -2.51 -14.04
CA LEU A 71 13.81 -1.83 -14.18
C LEU A 71 13.60 -1.43 -15.64
N ALA A 72 12.71 -2.13 -16.33
CA ALA A 72 12.28 -1.74 -17.67
C ALA A 72 11.13 -0.72 -17.54
N VAL A 73 11.24 0.38 -18.28
CA VAL A 73 10.23 1.45 -18.34
C VAL A 73 9.69 1.53 -19.75
N GLY A 74 8.36 1.50 -19.88
CA GLY A 74 7.64 1.66 -21.13
C GLY A 74 6.59 2.75 -21.05
N ARG A 75 5.93 3.02 -22.18
CA ARG A 75 4.78 3.92 -22.28
C ARG A 75 3.66 3.24 -23.04
N ASP A 76 2.45 3.39 -22.54
CA ASP A 76 1.23 2.86 -23.15
C ASP A 76 0.08 3.84 -22.93
N ASN A 77 -0.49 4.40 -24.03
CA ASN A 77 -1.63 5.31 -23.99
C ASN A 77 -1.53 6.44 -22.94
N GLY A 78 -0.35 7.09 -22.87
CA GLY A 78 -0.07 8.18 -21.92
C GLY A 78 0.27 7.73 -20.50
N ALA A 79 0.18 6.44 -20.21
CA ALA A 79 0.65 5.85 -18.96
C ALA A 79 2.11 5.40 -19.07
N HIS A 80 2.80 5.41 -17.93
CA HIS A 80 4.10 4.75 -17.79
C HIS A 80 3.89 3.33 -17.27
N THR A 81 4.63 2.38 -17.82
CA THR A 81 4.63 0.97 -17.38
C THR A 81 6.01 0.59 -16.89
N PHE A 82 6.07 -0.27 -15.88
CA PHE A 82 7.28 -0.67 -15.18
C PHE A 82 7.33 -2.19 -15.03
N VAL A 83 8.50 -2.78 -15.26
CA VAL A 83 8.74 -4.20 -15.00
C VAL A 83 10.04 -4.33 -14.21
N LEU A 84 9.93 -4.69 -12.93
CA LEU A 84 11.05 -4.90 -12.04
C LEU A 84 11.46 -6.37 -12.05
N ARG A 85 12.75 -6.63 -12.29
CA ARG A 85 13.30 -7.99 -12.43
C ARG A 85 14.53 -8.21 -11.57
N ASP A 86 14.63 -9.44 -11.06
CA ASP A 86 15.88 -10.00 -10.58
C ASP A 86 16.29 -11.13 -11.53
N SER A 87 17.37 -10.92 -12.26
CA SER A 87 17.81 -11.85 -13.30
C SER A 87 16.68 -12.18 -14.30
N ALA A 88 16.21 -13.43 -14.36
CA ALA A 88 15.11 -13.87 -15.22
C ALA A 88 13.72 -13.66 -14.60
N ASP A 89 13.64 -13.47 -13.29
CA ASP A 89 12.39 -13.41 -12.54
C ASP A 89 11.76 -12.03 -12.55
N VAL A 90 10.47 -11.96 -12.86
CA VAL A 90 9.67 -10.76 -12.67
C VAL A 90 9.25 -10.69 -11.20
N LEU A 91 9.65 -9.61 -10.51
CA LEU A 91 9.29 -9.37 -9.13
C LEU A 91 8.00 -8.55 -9.02
N ALA A 92 7.91 -7.49 -9.83
CA ALA A 92 6.74 -6.62 -9.84
C ALA A 92 6.50 -6.02 -11.23
N HIS A 93 5.25 -5.77 -11.54
CA HIS A 93 4.81 -4.88 -12.59
C HIS A 93 4.24 -3.61 -11.98
N GLY A 94 4.41 -2.47 -12.65
CA GLY A 94 3.85 -1.20 -12.23
C GLY A 94 3.22 -0.45 -13.38
N ARG A 95 2.26 0.42 -13.06
CA ARG A 95 1.65 1.35 -14.00
C ARG A 95 1.31 2.65 -13.31
N VAL A 96 1.66 3.77 -13.94
CA VAL A 96 1.27 5.11 -13.51
C VAL A 96 0.57 5.80 -14.67
N ALA A 97 -0.67 6.21 -14.44
CA ALA A 97 -1.51 6.78 -15.48
C ALA A 97 -2.14 8.11 -15.03
N PRO A 98 -2.22 9.12 -15.90
CA PRO A 98 -2.97 10.32 -15.60
C PRO A 98 -4.47 9.99 -15.50
N LEU A 99 -5.18 10.71 -14.65
CA LEU A 99 -6.64 10.63 -14.56
C LEU A 99 -7.26 11.91 -15.09
N ALA A 100 -8.48 11.81 -15.64
CA ALA A 100 -9.25 12.98 -16.02
C ALA A 100 -9.55 13.84 -14.78
N PRO A 101 -9.60 15.18 -14.92
CA PRO A 101 -9.89 16.08 -13.80
C PRO A 101 -11.19 15.76 -13.07
N ASP A 102 -12.19 15.23 -13.76
CA ASP A 102 -13.51 14.89 -13.24
C ASP A 102 -13.51 13.62 -12.37
N ALA A 103 -12.43 12.82 -12.43
CA ALA A 103 -12.26 11.63 -11.58
C ALA A 103 -11.91 11.97 -10.12
N ARG A 104 -11.84 13.23 -9.74
CA ARG A 104 -11.39 13.69 -8.39
C ARG A 104 -12.30 13.25 -7.25
N ASP A 105 -13.59 13.05 -7.54
CA ASP A 105 -14.60 12.71 -6.52
C ASP A 105 -15.20 11.30 -6.70
N SER A 106 -14.75 10.54 -7.71
CA SER A 106 -15.11 9.14 -7.82
C SER A 106 -14.36 8.37 -6.73
N GLY A 107 -15.11 7.79 -5.79
CA GLY A 107 -14.58 6.93 -4.73
C GLY A 107 -13.60 5.88 -5.27
N VAL A 108 -13.30 4.88 -4.46
CA VAL A 108 -12.37 3.76 -4.76
C VAL A 108 -12.21 3.46 -6.26
N PRO A 109 -10.97 3.31 -6.77
CA PRO A 109 -10.72 2.98 -8.17
C PRO A 109 -11.56 1.78 -8.61
N GLY A 110 -12.32 1.93 -9.69
CA GLY A 110 -12.97 0.78 -10.32
C GLY A 110 -11.95 -0.31 -10.65
N PRO A 111 -12.37 -1.56 -10.86
CA PRO A 111 -11.44 -2.61 -11.27
C PRO A 111 -10.68 -2.10 -12.48
N LEU A 112 -9.36 -1.95 -12.33
CA LEU A 112 -8.48 -1.74 -13.47
C LEU A 112 -8.69 -3.00 -14.32
N GLY A 113 -9.43 -2.85 -15.43
CA GLY A 113 -9.56 -3.92 -16.41
C GLY A 113 -8.18 -4.46 -16.67
N ASP A 114 -7.97 -5.74 -16.41
CA ASP A 114 -6.66 -6.37 -16.33
C ASP A 114 -5.99 -6.41 -17.74
N PRO A 115 -5.13 -5.47 -18.11
CA PRO A 115 -4.41 -5.52 -19.39
C PRO A 115 -3.37 -6.64 -19.42
N TRP A 116 -3.12 -7.30 -18.27
CA TRP A 116 -2.04 -8.28 -18.09
C TRP A 116 -2.52 -9.73 -18.07
N LEU A 117 -3.84 -10.00 -17.96
CA LEU A 117 -4.41 -11.34 -18.07
C LEU A 117 -4.38 -11.92 -19.51
N LEU A 118 -4.04 -11.12 -20.51
CA LEU A 118 -4.15 -11.53 -21.92
C LEU A 118 -2.92 -12.26 -22.50
N ARG A 119 -1.91 -12.61 -21.70
CA ARG A 119 -0.83 -13.46 -22.21
C ARG A 119 -0.38 -14.49 -21.17
N GLY A 120 -1.05 -15.63 -21.16
CA GLY A 120 -0.54 -16.85 -20.53
C GLY A 120 -1.53 -17.61 -19.67
N GLY A 121 -2.33 -18.45 -20.27
CA GLY A 121 -3.12 -19.48 -19.58
C GLY A 121 -4.62 -19.40 -19.85
N GLU A 122 -5.09 -20.34 -20.65
CA GLU A 122 -6.50 -20.60 -20.91
C GLU A 122 -7.28 -20.70 -19.58
N ARG A 123 -8.18 -19.75 -19.34
CA ARG A 123 -9.26 -19.92 -18.36
C ARG A 123 -10.57 -19.84 -19.12
N SER A 124 -11.29 -20.95 -19.03
CA SER A 124 -12.63 -21.18 -19.54
C SER A 124 -13.54 -20.00 -19.19
N ALA A 125 -14.18 -19.46 -20.22
CA ALA A 125 -15.21 -18.45 -20.10
C ALA A 125 -16.43 -19.05 -19.38
N CYS A 126 -16.79 -18.49 -18.24
CA CYS A 126 -18.12 -18.55 -17.71
C CYS A 126 -18.66 -17.13 -17.69
N GLU A 127 -19.43 -16.79 -18.74
CA GLU A 127 -20.20 -15.57 -18.82
C GLU A 127 -21.34 -15.62 -17.81
N THR A 128 -21.34 -14.71 -16.85
CA THR A 128 -22.58 -14.29 -16.19
C THR A 128 -22.61 -12.76 -16.13
N SER A 129 -23.45 -12.23 -16.99
CA SER A 129 -23.88 -10.84 -16.98
C SER A 129 -24.54 -10.51 -15.64
N ALA A 130 -23.99 -9.55 -14.92
CA ALA A 130 -24.71 -8.83 -13.89
C ALA A 130 -24.32 -7.35 -13.96
N THR A 131 -25.07 -6.62 -14.76
CA THR A 131 -25.19 -5.16 -14.68
C THR A 131 -25.85 -4.82 -13.33
N GLY A 132 -25.04 -4.33 -12.40
CA GLY A 132 -25.50 -3.80 -11.13
C GLY A 132 -24.56 -2.70 -10.70
N SER A 133 -24.80 -1.49 -11.17
CA SER A 133 -24.20 -0.27 -10.61
C SER A 133 -24.72 -0.11 -9.19
N VAL A 134 -23.92 -0.48 -8.21
CA VAL A 134 -24.16 -0.12 -6.82
C VAL A 134 -23.16 1.00 -6.50
N ALA A 135 -23.60 2.24 -6.71
CA ALA A 135 -23.02 3.39 -6.05
C ALA A 135 -23.30 3.21 -4.55
N SER A 136 -22.40 2.57 -3.83
CA SER A 136 -22.41 2.57 -2.36
C SER A 136 -22.07 3.98 -1.89
N ALA A 137 -23.09 4.81 -1.74
CA ALA A 137 -23.05 5.94 -0.84
C ALA A 137 -22.74 5.34 0.55
N VAL A 138 -21.54 5.63 1.08
CA VAL A 138 -21.25 5.44 2.49
C VAL A 138 -22.18 6.41 3.23
N SER A 139 -23.38 5.95 3.57
CA SER A 139 -24.31 6.68 4.41
C SER A 139 -23.69 6.77 5.80
N GLU A 140 -23.50 7.97 6.30
CA GLU A 140 -23.24 8.22 7.72
C GLU A 140 -24.47 7.72 8.52
N GLY A 141 -24.46 6.44 8.89
CA GLY A 141 -25.38 5.90 9.88
C GLY A 141 -25.09 6.51 11.26
N PRO A 142 -26.07 6.53 12.18
CA PRO A 142 -25.90 7.08 13.51
C PRO A 142 -24.67 6.39 14.18
N ARG A 143 -23.78 7.19 14.75
CA ARG A 143 -22.61 6.71 15.49
C ARG A 143 -23.10 5.86 16.65
N HIS A 144 -23.10 4.54 16.46
CA HIS A 144 -23.20 3.62 17.58
C HIS A 144 -22.02 3.91 18.52
N ALA A 145 -22.25 3.80 19.83
CA ALA A 145 -21.19 3.92 20.83
C ALA A 145 -20.03 3.03 20.37
N THR A 146 -18.95 3.66 19.92
CA THR A 146 -17.82 2.95 19.33
C THR A 146 -17.21 2.04 20.37
N ALA A 147 -17.08 0.76 20.05
CA ALA A 147 -16.26 -0.16 20.85
C ALA A 147 -14.88 0.47 21.06
N PRO A 148 -14.24 0.22 22.22
CA PRO A 148 -12.94 0.82 22.52
C PRO A 148 -11.95 0.43 21.43
N ALA A 149 -11.26 1.42 20.87
CA ALA A 149 -10.22 1.21 19.89
C ALA A 149 -8.99 0.56 20.56
N HIS A 150 -8.34 -0.33 19.83
CA HIS A 150 -7.15 -1.04 20.25
C HIS A 150 -5.97 -0.66 19.37
N PRO A 151 -4.79 -0.34 19.94
CA PRO A 151 -3.61 -0.05 19.14
C PRO A 151 -3.18 -1.30 18.36
N LEU A 152 -2.69 -1.09 17.15
CA LEU A 152 -2.01 -2.13 16.38
C LEU A 152 -0.54 -2.26 16.79
N PRO A 153 0.05 -3.46 16.70
CA PRO A 153 1.46 -3.65 17.04
C PRO A 153 2.35 -2.85 16.08
N VAL A 154 3.45 -2.32 16.61
CA VAL A 154 4.50 -1.67 15.82
C VAL A 154 5.69 -2.60 15.62
N SER A 155 6.49 -2.35 14.62
CA SER A 155 7.74 -3.07 14.39
C SER A 155 8.96 -2.19 14.73
N ARG A 156 10.17 -2.77 14.62
CA ARG A 156 11.40 -2.01 14.85
C ARG A 156 11.81 -1.21 13.60
N THR A 157 11.78 -1.84 12.44
CA THR A 157 12.45 -1.36 11.22
C THR A 157 11.53 -1.17 10.02
N CYS A 158 10.23 -1.51 10.12
CA CYS A 158 9.29 -1.30 9.03
C CYS A 158 9.25 0.17 8.58
N PHE A 159 9.14 0.40 7.30
CA PHE A 159 9.05 1.75 6.73
C PHE A 159 7.74 2.45 7.14
N ALA A 160 6.65 1.69 7.34
CA ALA A 160 5.38 2.26 7.79
C ALA A 160 5.34 2.47 9.31
N CYS A 161 5.43 1.41 10.12
CA CYS A 161 5.20 1.44 11.57
C CYS A 161 6.49 1.30 12.41
N GLY A 162 7.67 1.32 11.78
CA GLY A 162 8.94 1.04 12.46
C GLY A 162 9.44 2.19 13.32
N VAL A 163 9.52 1.98 14.64
CA VAL A 163 9.89 3.04 15.60
C VAL A 163 11.37 3.43 15.56
N ALA A 164 12.25 2.55 15.07
CA ALA A 164 13.68 2.81 14.92
C ALA A 164 14.10 3.13 13.47
N ASN A 165 13.15 3.23 12.55
CA ASN A 165 13.44 3.60 11.17
C ASN A 165 13.41 5.12 11.01
N GLU A 166 14.57 5.77 10.96
CA GLU A 166 14.67 7.23 10.88
C GLU A 166 13.95 7.83 9.68
N LEU A 167 13.90 7.13 8.55
CA LEU A 167 13.20 7.52 7.33
C LEU A 167 11.75 7.03 7.29
N GLY A 168 11.32 6.20 8.25
CA GLY A 168 9.99 5.63 8.28
C GLY A 168 8.89 6.63 8.63
N LEU A 169 7.64 6.24 8.35
CA LEU A 169 6.46 7.04 8.68
C LEU A 169 6.22 7.12 10.20
N HIS A 170 6.60 6.11 10.95
CA HIS A 170 6.23 5.92 12.36
C HIS A 170 4.70 5.96 12.56
N ALA A 171 3.97 5.41 11.59
CA ALA A 171 2.52 5.36 11.65
C ALA A 171 2.06 4.49 12.82
N GLN A 172 1.13 5.04 13.61
CA GLN A 172 0.46 4.32 14.67
C GLN A 172 -1.00 4.19 14.28
N LEU A 173 -1.43 2.97 14.02
CA LEU A 173 -2.79 2.65 13.66
C LEU A 173 -3.49 1.98 14.83
N GLU A 174 -4.79 2.08 14.84
CA GLU A 174 -5.69 1.43 15.80
C GLU A 174 -6.83 0.73 15.05
N PHE A 175 -7.51 -0.16 15.74
CA PHE A 175 -8.66 -0.85 15.20
C PHE A 175 -9.75 -1.04 16.24
N ASP A 176 -10.97 -1.18 15.77
CA ASP A 176 -12.12 -1.69 16.50
C ASP A 176 -12.81 -2.80 15.69
N ASP A 177 -14.04 -3.14 16.02
CA ASP A 177 -14.79 -4.18 15.29
C ASP A 177 -15.17 -3.76 13.86
N ALA A 178 -15.22 -2.46 13.57
CA ALA A 178 -15.68 -1.92 12.30
C ALA A 178 -14.53 -1.58 11.33
N GLU A 179 -13.44 -1.01 11.84
CA GLU A 179 -12.42 -0.41 10.97
C GLU A 179 -11.00 -0.47 11.53
N VAL A 180 -10.03 -0.30 10.66
CA VAL A 180 -8.66 0.10 10.98
C VAL A 180 -8.52 1.57 10.60
N ARG A 181 -7.94 2.37 11.50
CA ARG A 181 -7.75 3.80 11.29
C ARG A 181 -6.50 4.34 11.96
N GLY A 182 -6.09 5.52 11.58
CA GLY A 182 -5.04 6.26 12.25
C GLY A 182 -4.92 7.68 11.74
N THR A 183 -4.47 8.58 12.61
CA THR A 183 -4.09 9.93 12.24
C THR A 183 -2.58 10.03 12.23
N TRP A 184 -2.02 10.41 11.09
CA TRP A 184 -0.60 10.54 10.91
C TRP A 184 -0.21 12.00 10.67
N LYS A 185 0.79 12.48 11.42
CA LYS A 185 1.39 13.80 11.23
C LYS A 185 2.63 13.66 10.36
N PRO A 186 2.76 14.43 9.26
CA PRO A 186 3.91 14.38 8.38
C PRO A 186 5.22 14.60 9.11
N ARG A 187 6.21 13.76 8.79
CA ARG A 187 7.58 13.86 9.29
C ARG A 187 8.46 14.51 8.22
N ALA A 188 9.49 15.23 8.67
CA ALA A 188 10.36 16.01 7.81
C ALA A 188 10.96 15.25 6.59
N PRO A 189 11.33 13.95 6.66
CA PRO A 189 11.80 13.20 5.48
C PRO A 189 10.79 13.12 4.33
N PHE A 190 9.50 13.30 4.61
CA PHE A 190 8.42 13.19 3.63
C PHE A 190 8.06 14.50 2.93
N ARG A 191 8.81 15.57 3.18
CA ARG A 191 8.63 16.87 2.52
C ARG A 191 9.29 16.86 1.15
N THR A 192 8.53 17.19 0.10
CA THR A 192 9.08 17.45 -1.24
C THR A 192 9.71 18.82 -1.32
N ALA A 193 10.51 19.05 -2.36
CA ALA A 193 11.08 20.40 -2.62
C ALA A 193 9.99 21.45 -2.87
N GLY A 194 8.83 21.05 -3.37
CA GLY A 194 7.67 21.92 -3.60
C GLY A 194 6.83 22.20 -2.35
N GLY A 195 7.24 21.76 -1.17
CA GLY A 195 6.51 22.00 0.08
C GLY A 195 5.26 21.12 0.28
N THR A 196 5.09 20.10 -0.55
CA THR A 196 4.02 19.12 -0.44
C THR A 196 4.52 17.82 0.20
N LEU A 197 3.60 16.93 0.54
CA LEU A 197 3.88 15.59 0.99
C LEU A 197 4.31 14.71 -0.19
N THR A 198 5.36 13.90 -0.02
CA THR A 198 5.73 12.88 -1.03
C THR A 198 4.66 11.79 -1.11
N THR A 199 4.42 11.27 -2.32
CA THR A 199 3.44 10.20 -2.54
C THR A 199 3.78 8.90 -1.84
N ALA A 200 5.04 8.68 -1.50
CA ALA A 200 5.50 7.55 -0.70
C ALA A 200 4.76 7.45 0.65
N ALA A 201 4.37 8.58 1.24
CA ALA A 201 3.58 8.57 2.47
C ALA A 201 2.18 7.98 2.23
N LEU A 202 1.49 8.42 1.17
CA LEU A 202 0.13 7.99 0.85
C LEU A 202 0.08 6.51 0.46
N THR A 203 0.97 6.08 -0.45
CA THR A 203 1.02 4.68 -0.90
C THR A 203 1.36 3.74 0.23
N THR A 204 2.27 4.14 1.15
CA THR A 204 2.67 3.33 2.29
C THR A 204 1.60 3.27 3.38
N LEU A 205 0.94 4.39 3.70
CA LEU A 205 -0.16 4.41 4.67
C LEU A 205 -1.33 3.54 4.21
N CYS A 206 -1.68 3.60 2.92
CA CYS A 206 -2.73 2.76 2.36
C CYS A 206 -2.37 1.27 2.42
N ASP A 207 -1.15 0.91 2.01
CA ASP A 207 -0.67 -0.48 2.02
C ASP A 207 -0.59 -1.05 3.45
N GLU A 208 -0.07 -0.27 4.42
CA GLU A 208 0.01 -0.68 5.83
C GLU A 208 -1.38 -0.88 6.44
N THR A 209 -2.32 0.04 6.19
CA THR A 209 -3.69 -0.08 6.69
C THR A 209 -4.38 -1.32 6.14
N ALA A 210 -4.21 -1.60 4.84
CA ALA A 210 -4.75 -2.80 4.20
C ALA A 210 -4.12 -4.08 4.73
N PHE A 211 -2.81 -4.09 4.98
CA PHE A 211 -2.13 -5.22 5.61
C PHE A 211 -2.77 -5.57 6.97
N TRP A 212 -3.03 -4.57 7.80
CA TRP A 212 -3.65 -4.79 9.11
C TRP A 212 -5.11 -5.26 9.00
N ILE A 213 -5.88 -4.76 8.02
CA ILE A 213 -7.23 -5.28 7.75
C ILE A 213 -7.15 -6.76 7.39
N GLY A 214 -6.27 -7.13 6.46
CA GLY A 214 -6.06 -8.52 6.06
C GLY A 214 -5.63 -9.41 7.23
N ALA A 215 -4.71 -8.94 8.07
CA ALA A 215 -4.26 -9.66 9.25
C ALA A 215 -5.38 -9.88 10.28
N LEU A 216 -6.20 -8.84 10.53
CA LEU A 216 -7.31 -8.91 11.50
C LEU A 216 -8.44 -9.83 11.05
N VAL A 217 -8.77 -9.87 9.76
CA VAL A 217 -9.86 -10.74 9.27
C VAL A 217 -9.44 -12.19 9.12
N THR A 218 -8.13 -12.46 8.96
CA THR A 218 -7.61 -13.81 8.72
C THR A 218 -6.89 -14.42 9.92
N GLY A 219 -6.46 -13.60 10.88
CA GLY A 219 -5.59 -14.02 11.98
C GLY A 219 -4.18 -14.41 11.53
N GLU A 220 -3.79 -14.10 10.30
CA GLU A 220 -2.53 -14.49 9.67
C GLU A 220 -1.77 -13.29 9.11
N SER A 221 -0.47 -13.43 8.95
CA SER A 221 0.32 -12.51 8.15
C SER A 221 0.23 -12.87 6.67
N GLY A 222 0.54 -11.92 5.83
CA GLY A 222 0.51 -12.11 4.38
C GLY A 222 1.37 -11.09 3.66
N MET A 223 1.08 -10.91 2.39
CA MET A 223 1.76 -9.96 1.51
C MET A 223 0.75 -9.28 0.61
N THR A 224 1.00 -8.03 0.29
CA THR A 224 0.32 -7.32 -0.78
C THR A 224 0.73 -7.94 -2.12
N THR A 225 -0.25 -8.39 -2.91
CA THR A 225 -0.04 -8.91 -4.27
C THR A 225 -0.47 -7.93 -5.33
N ASP A 226 -1.47 -7.12 -5.02
CA ASP A 226 -1.93 -6.05 -5.89
C ASP A 226 -2.19 -4.80 -5.05
N LEU A 227 -1.69 -3.67 -5.53
CA LEU A 227 -1.85 -2.37 -4.89
C LEU A 227 -2.18 -1.35 -5.96
N ALA A 228 -3.39 -0.80 -5.91
CA ALA A 228 -3.83 0.29 -6.78
C ALA A 228 -4.22 1.49 -5.93
N VAL A 229 -3.55 2.61 -6.15
CA VAL A 229 -3.76 3.87 -5.42
C VAL A 229 -4.14 4.97 -6.40
N THR A 230 -5.26 5.61 -6.16
CA THR A 230 -5.62 6.87 -6.80
C THR A 230 -5.15 8.02 -5.92
N LEU A 231 -4.28 8.85 -6.48
CA LEU A 231 -3.79 10.08 -5.88
C LEU A 231 -4.63 11.23 -6.43
N HIS A 232 -5.56 11.74 -5.62
CA HIS A 232 -6.55 12.72 -6.06
C HIS A 232 -5.99 14.13 -6.13
N ARG A 233 -5.16 14.52 -5.17
CA ARG A 233 -4.58 15.86 -5.09
C ARG A 233 -3.29 15.91 -4.28
N ALA A 234 -2.48 16.92 -4.53
CA ALA A 234 -1.30 17.19 -3.72
C ALA A 234 -1.71 17.61 -2.30
N VAL A 235 -0.98 17.12 -1.31
CA VAL A 235 -1.23 17.42 0.10
C VAL A 235 -0.17 18.42 0.59
N PRO A 236 -0.53 19.54 1.23
CA PRO A 236 0.43 20.37 1.93
C PRO A 236 1.19 19.56 2.99
N PHE A 237 2.49 19.82 3.13
CA PHE A 237 3.34 18.98 4.00
C PHE A 237 2.93 18.99 5.46
N ASP A 238 2.37 20.08 5.95
CA ASP A 238 1.96 20.29 7.34
C ASP A 238 0.55 19.74 7.67
N ALA A 239 -0.20 19.30 6.66
CA ALA A 239 -1.55 18.79 6.85
C ALA A 239 -1.54 17.36 7.44
N PRO A 240 -2.12 17.15 8.64
CA PRO A 240 -2.33 15.80 9.17
C PRO A 240 -3.22 14.98 8.24
N LEU A 241 -2.96 13.67 8.18
CA LEU A 241 -3.74 12.73 7.39
C LEU A 241 -4.45 11.74 8.31
N THR A 242 -5.71 11.49 8.02
CA THR A 242 -6.45 10.35 8.57
C THR A 242 -6.55 9.28 7.49
N VAL A 243 -6.13 8.06 7.82
CA VAL A 243 -6.30 6.88 6.98
C VAL A 243 -7.30 5.94 7.62
N THR A 244 -8.21 5.38 6.83
CA THR A 244 -9.25 4.46 7.31
C THR A 244 -9.53 3.37 6.29
N GLY A 245 -9.86 2.17 6.80
CA GLY A 245 -10.35 1.08 5.97
C GLY A 245 -11.30 0.18 6.76
N SER A 246 -12.44 -0.15 6.16
CA SER A 246 -13.47 -0.98 6.79
C SER A 246 -13.08 -2.44 6.82
N ARG A 247 -13.23 -3.10 7.97
CA ARG A 247 -13.04 -4.54 8.11
C ARG A 247 -14.15 -5.33 7.43
N ALA A 248 -15.36 -4.79 7.40
CA ALA A 248 -16.50 -5.42 6.72
C ALA A 248 -16.39 -5.35 5.18
N ALA A 249 -15.60 -4.43 4.64
CA ALA A 249 -15.33 -4.33 3.22
C ALA A 249 -14.21 -5.28 2.75
N ALA A 250 -13.54 -5.99 3.67
CA ALA A 250 -12.57 -7.01 3.32
C ALA A 250 -13.29 -8.26 2.80
N LEU A 251 -13.11 -8.58 1.53
CA LEU A 251 -13.81 -9.66 0.86
C LEU A 251 -12.83 -10.72 0.35
N PRO A 252 -13.08 -12.02 0.64
CA PRO A 252 -12.27 -13.09 0.07
C PRO A 252 -12.56 -13.21 -1.44
N GLN A 253 -11.52 -13.48 -2.22
CA GLN A 253 -11.68 -13.89 -3.63
C GLN A 253 -12.08 -15.37 -3.73
N ALA A 254 -12.30 -15.87 -4.96
CA ALA A 254 -12.57 -17.28 -5.21
C ALA A 254 -11.48 -18.22 -4.64
N ASP A 255 -10.22 -17.80 -4.70
CA ASP A 255 -9.13 -18.39 -3.92
C ASP A 255 -9.04 -17.67 -2.56
N HIS A 256 -9.51 -18.32 -1.50
CA HIS A 256 -9.56 -17.76 -0.14
C HIS A 256 -8.19 -17.37 0.46
N ARG A 257 -7.09 -17.58 -0.26
CA ARG A 257 -5.80 -17.02 0.11
C ARG A 257 -5.72 -15.52 -0.20
N TYR A 258 -6.56 -14.99 -1.07
CA TYR A 258 -6.58 -13.59 -1.49
C TYR A 258 -7.80 -12.87 -0.93
N TRP A 259 -7.56 -11.68 -0.39
CA TRP A 259 -8.58 -10.83 0.20
C TRP A 259 -8.44 -9.42 -0.37
N ASP A 260 -9.52 -8.89 -0.91
CA ASP A 260 -9.59 -7.52 -1.37
C ASP A 260 -9.96 -6.60 -0.22
N THR A 261 -9.26 -5.47 -0.11
CA THR A 261 -9.47 -4.45 0.91
C THR A 261 -9.50 -3.08 0.26
N GLU A 262 -10.18 -2.14 0.91
CA GLU A 262 -10.28 -0.76 0.47
C GLU A 262 -9.86 0.18 1.59
N VAL A 263 -9.07 1.22 1.22
CA VAL A 263 -8.52 2.19 2.15
C VAL A 263 -8.66 3.59 1.56
N VAL A 264 -8.96 4.57 2.40
CA VAL A 264 -8.99 5.99 2.02
C VAL A 264 -8.11 6.81 2.95
N ALA A 265 -7.47 7.84 2.38
CA ALA A 265 -6.74 8.85 3.14
C ALA A 265 -7.39 10.21 2.92
N ARG A 266 -7.56 10.96 4.01
CA ARG A 266 -8.19 12.28 4.04
C ARG A 266 -7.35 13.24 4.86
N THR A 267 -7.43 14.52 4.53
CA THR A 267 -6.94 15.61 5.38
C THR A 267 -7.91 15.89 6.55
N GLU A 268 -7.52 16.71 7.49
CA GLU A 268 -8.31 17.06 8.68
C GLU A 268 -9.69 17.66 8.32
N ASP A 269 -9.77 18.44 7.23
CA ASP A 269 -11.00 18.97 6.66
C ASP A 269 -11.83 17.93 5.90
N ARG A 270 -11.50 16.63 6.03
CA ARG A 270 -12.14 15.48 5.36
C ARG A 270 -11.97 15.43 3.84
N THR A 271 -11.12 16.27 3.26
CA THR A 271 -10.83 16.22 1.84
C THR A 271 -10.15 14.89 1.46
N LEU A 272 -10.72 14.15 0.50
CA LEU A 272 -10.15 12.91 -0.02
C LEU A 272 -8.85 13.22 -0.79
N VAL A 273 -7.74 12.63 -0.38
CA VAL A 273 -6.41 12.83 -1.00
C VAL A 273 -5.87 11.59 -1.66
N ALA A 274 -6.21 10.41 -1.13
CA ALA A 274 -5.91 9.14 -1.77
C ALA A 274 -7.00 8.11 -1.48
N SER A 275 -7.23 7.21 -2.41
CA SER A 275 -8.01 6.00 -2.22
C SER A 275 -7.26 4.81 -2.80
N ALA A 276 -7.40 3.64 -2.19
CA ALA A 276 -6.65 2.46 -2.59
C ALA A 276 -7.52 1.21 -2.55
N ARG A 277 -7.27 0.31 -3.50
CA ARG A 277 -7.71 -1.09 -3.48
C ARG A 277 -6.48 -1.98 -3.41
N ILE A 278 -6.48 -2.92 -2.50
CA ILE A 278 -5.33 -3.76 -2.21
C ILE A 278 -5.78 -5.22 -2.11
N THR A 279 -5.06 -6.12 -2.77
CA THR A 279 -5.20 -7.55 -2.58
C THR A 279 -4.14 -8.05 -1.62
N PHE A 280 -4.58 -8.57 -0.49
CA PHE A 280 -3.77 -9.21 0.54
C PHE A 280 -3.75 -10.72 0.33
N ALA A 281 -2.57 -11.31 0.15
CA ALA A 281 -2.39 -12.75 0.06
C ALA A 281 -1.97 -13.32 1.41
N VAL A 282 -2.81 -14.17 1.98
CA VAL A 282 -2.57 -14.88 3.24
C VAL A 282 -1.46 -15.90 3.05
N VAL A 283 -0.47 -15.90 3.95
CA VAL A 283 0.58 -16.91 4.00
C VAL A 283 0.51 -17.63 5.34
N ARG A 284 -0.07 -18.83 5.34
CA ARG A 284 -0.25 -19.62 6.56
C ARG A 284 1.07 -19.83 7.30
N GLY A 285 1.07 -19.56 8.59
CA GLY A 285 2.23 -19.70 9.46
C GLY A 285 3.26 -18.55 9.35
N ALA A 286 3.10 -17.61 8.40
CA ALA A 286 4.00 -16.48 8.27
C ALA A 286 3.92 -15.52 9.47
N ALA A 287 2.78 -15.45 10.13
CA ALA A 287 2.59 -14.66 11.35
C ALA A 287 3.56 -15.06 12.47
N ARG A 288 4.00 -16.32 12.54
CA ARG A 288 4.92 -16.79 13.58
C ARG A 288 6.23 -15.99 13.66
N ARG A 289 6.85 -15.70 12.49
CA ARG A 289 8.09 -14.91 12.44
C ARG A 289 7.82 -13.44 12.79
N LEU A 290 6.74 -12.89 12.26
CA LEU A 290 6.32 -11.50 12.50
C LEU A 290 6.01 -11.27 13.97
N VAL A 291 5.17 -12.13 14.58
CA VAL A 291 4.77 -12.07 15.99
C VAL A 291 5.97 -12.12 16.93
N ARG A 292 6.95 -13.00 16.66
CA ARG A 292 8.18 -13.07 17.47
C ARG A 292 8.91 -11.72 17.51
N GLY A 293 9.01 -11.04 16.38
CA GLY A 293 9.61 -9.70 16.31
C GLY A 293 8.77 -8.64 17.03
N MET A 294 7.45 -8.75 16.94
CA MET A 294 6.53 -7.81 17.59
C MET A 294 6.48 -7.97 19.12
N LEU A 295 6.53 -9.20 19.62
CA LEU A 295 6.54 -9.49 21.08
C LEU A 295 7.76 -8.91 21.79
N ALA A 296 8.85 -8.66 21.08
CA ALA A 296 10.04 -8.00 21.65
C ALA A 296 9.82 -6.48 21.90
N MET A 297 8.75 -5.88 21.38
CA MET A 297 8.55 -4.43 21.37
C MET A 297 7.16 -3.98 21.83
N ASN A 298 6.20 -4.87 21.80
CA ASN A 298 4.80 -4.56 22.13
C ASN A 298 4.34 -5.38 23.33
N ASP A 299 3.34 -4.87 24.03
CA ASP A 299 2.62 -5.67 25.01
C ASP A 299 2.07 -6.95 24.36
N PRO A 300 2.30 -8.15 24.93
CA PRO A 300 1.78 -9.40 24.41
C PRO A 300 0.26 -9.37 24.19
N ALA A 301 -0.50 -8.66 25.01
CA ALA A 301 -1.94 -8.52 24.85
C ALA A 301 -2.33 -7.77 23.57
N VAL A 302 -1.54 -6.79 23.14
CA VAL A 302 -1.73 -6.07 21.86
C VAL A 302 -1.52 -7.02 20.68
N VAL A 303 -0.43 -7.80 20.72
CA VAL A 303 -0.11 -8.77 19.66
C VAL A 303 -1.15 -9.89 19.58
N ALA A 304 -1.59 -10.38 20.75
CA ALA A 304 -2.57 -11.46 20.85
C ALA A 304 -3.95 -11.08 20.27
N ARG A 305 -4.32 -9.81 20.29
CA ARG A 305 -5.59 -9.36 19.68
C ARG A 305 -5.60 -9.52 18.17
N VAL A 306 -4.45 -9.38 17.51
CA VAL A 306 -4.33 -9.52 16.05
C VAL A 306 -3.99 -10.96 15.67
N PHE A 307 -3.10 -11.60 16.42
CA PHE A 307 -2.57 -12.93 16.12
C PHE A 307 -2.76 -13.91 17.28
N PRO A 308 -4.02 -14.23 17.66
CA PRO A 308 -4.30 -15.02 18.87
C PRO A 308 -3.71 -16.43 18.83
N ALA A 309 -3.51 -17.02 17.65
CA ALA A 309 -2.94 -18.34 17.49
C ALA A 309 -1.40 -18.38 17.72
N TYR A 310 -0.72 -17.24 17.68
CA TYR A 310 0.73 -17.13 17.66
C TYR A 310 1.34 -16.39 18.87
N ALA A 311 0.54 -15.67 19.62
CA ALA A 311 0.99 -14.85 20.76
C ALA A 311 0.81 -15.54 22.12
N ARG A 312 0.78 -16.89 22.14
CA ARG A 312 0.72 -17.71 23.36
C ARG A 312 2.10 -18.04 23.87
#